data_a7f7f2eff836b10a708a8144f6cbb242
#
_entry.id   a7f7f2eff836b10a708a8144f6cbb242
#
_cell.length_a   1.000
_cell.length_b   1.000
_cell.length_c   1.000
_cell.angle_alpha   90.00
_cell.angle_beta   90.00
_cell.angle_gamma   90.00
#
_symmetry.space_group_name_H-M   'P 1'
#
loop_
_entity.id
_entity.type
_entity.pdbx_description
1 polymer ?
#
loop_
_entity_poly.entity_id
_entity_poly.type
_entity_poly.pdbx_seq_one_letter_code
_entity_poly.pdbx_strand_id
1 'polypeptide(L)'
;MIKEVLVVEGKMDVVAIDKAVEADCIITEGFNLKPQALDSIAKAYQKRGIIIMTDPDSAGERIRRFLTKRFPEAKHAFIPKEDATANNDIGIEQASPEAIRTALAKVRTMDWEPTSNFTGADLLRAGISGSPAASEKRAKLGAVLGIGYANAKTFLQRLNHYGITRQEFQQAVAELEK
;
A
#
# COMPACT_ATOMS: atom_id res chain seq x y z
N MET A 1 -4.88 -16.68 11.58
CA MET A 1 -3.82 -15.73 12.05
C MET A 1 -2.85 -15.45 10.91
N ILE A 2 -2.59 -14.19 10.61
CA ILE A 2 -1.58 -13.78 9.62
C ILE A 2 -0.18 -14.02 10.21
N LYS A 3 0.72 -14.58 9.40
CA LYS A 3 2.08 -14.91 9.85
C LYS A 3 2.91 -13.65 10.14
N GLU A 4 2.85 -12.70 9.21
CA GLU A 4 3.59 -11.44 9.30
C GLU A 4 2.99 -10.53 10.40
N VAL A 5 3.82 -9.64 10.93
CA VAL A 5 3.37 -8.58 11.83
C VAL A 5 2.99 -7.35 11.01
N LEU A 6 1.81 -6.80 11.26
CA LEU A 6 1.35 -5.58 10.61
C LEU A 6 1.98 -4.35 11.26
N VAL A 7 2.50 -3.43 10.46
CA VAL A 7 3.04 -2.15 10.93
C VAL A 7 2.04 -1.05 10.52
N VAL A 8 1.44 -0.41 11.53
CA VAL A 8 0.37 0.59 11.40
C VAL A 8 0.71 1.87 12.16
N GLU A 9 -0.07 2.92 12.01
CA GLU A 9 0.25 4.23 12.57
C GLU A 9 -0.23 4.41 14.00
N GLY A 10 -1.45 3.95 14.32
CA GLY A 10 -2.10 4.23 15.58
C GLY A 10 -2.88 3.06 16.20
N LYS A 11 -3.34 3.28 17.43
CA LYS A 11 -4.11 2.28 18.19
C LYS A 11 -5.48 1.98 17.55
N MET A 12 -6.08 2.97 16.92
CA MET A 12 -7.40 2.79 16.29
C MET A 12 -7.29 1.95 15.03
N ASP A 13 -6.15 1.97 14.33
CA ASP A 13 -5.87 1.07 13.22
C ASP A 13 -5.83 -0.39 13.69
N VAL A 14 -5.21 -0.64 14.85
CA VAL A 14 -5.20 -1.98 15.46
C VAL A 14 -6.61 -2.46 15.73
N VAL A 15 -7.47 -1.60 16.31
CA VAL A 15 -8.88 -1.92 16.57
C VAL A 15 -9.62 -2.26 15.28
N ALA A 16 -9.36 -1.54 14.20
CA ALA A 16 -9.99 -1.82 12.90
C ALA A 16 -9.50 -3.15 12.31
N ILE A 17 -8.20 -3.43 12.44
CA ILE A 17 -7.59 -4.68 11.97
C ILE A 17 -8.13 -5.88 12.76
N ASP A 18 -8.23 -5.79 14.08
CA ASP A 18 -8.75 -6.87 14.94
C ASP A 18 -10.18 -7.29 14.58
N LYS A 19 -10.99 -6.37 14.07
CA LYS A 19 -12.34 -6.66 13.54
C LYS A 19 -12.32 -7.39 12.20
N ALA A 20 -11.24 -7.28 11.46
CA ALA A 20 -11.10 -7.84 10.13
C ALA A 20 -10.39 -9.19 10.10
N VAL A 21 -9.28 -9.30 10.81
CA VAL A 21 -8.37 -10.45 10.79
C VAL A 21 -7.70 -10.65 12.15
N GLU A 22 -7.20 -11.84 12.39
CA GLU A 22 -6.33 -12.15 13.52
C GLU A 22 -4.87 -11.92 13.11
N ALA A 23 -4.25 -10.86 13.64
CA ALA A 23 -2.88 -10.47 13.34
C ALA A 23 -2.23 -9.72 14.51
N ASP A 24 -0.92 -9.87 14.67
CA ASP A 24 -0.16 -9.01 15.58
C ASP A 24 0.20 -7.70 14.88
N CYS A 25 0.15 -6.59 15.63
CA CYS A 25 0.42 -5.25 15.12
C CYS A 25 1.53 -4.55 15.91
N ILE A 26 2.32 -3.74 15.22
CA ILE A 26 3.25 -2.77 15.82
C ILE A 26 2.82 -1.38 15.36
N ILE A 27 2.76 -0.44 16.31
CA ILE A 27 2.32 0.94 16.08
C ILE A 27 3.54 1.83 15.94
N THR A 28 3.55 2.70 14.92
CA THR A 28 4.64 3.67 14.69
C THR A 28 4.48 4.95 15.48
N GLU A 29 3.28 5.29 15.91
CA GLU A 29 2.94 6.56 16.58
C GLU A 29 3.33 7.80 15.74
N GLY A 30 3.13 7.73 14.43
CA GLY A 30 3.47 8.78 13.48
C GLY A 30 4.90 8.67 12.94
N PHE A 31 5.38 9.73 12.27
CA PHE A 31 6.66 9.72 11.56
C PHE A 31 7.89 9.65 12.46
N ASN A 32 7.81 10.22 13.67
CA ASN A 32 8.91 10.17 14.64
C ASN A 32 8.92 8.84 15.39
N LEU A 33 9.26 7.77 14.68
CA LEU A 33 9.32 6.43 15.25
C LEU A 33 10.34 6.41 16.42
N LYS A 34 9.87 5.98 17.58
CA LYS A 34 10.73 5.77 18.73
C LYS A 34 11.71 4.61 18.47
N PRO A 35 12.94 4.65 19.01
CA PRO A 35 13.92 3.56 18.86
C PRO A 35 13.36 2.18 19.22
N GLN A 36 12.51 2.10 20.26
CA GLN A 36 11.86 0.87 20.69
C GLN A 36 10.90 0.30 19.65
N ALA A 37 10.12 1.16 18.96
CA ALA A 37 9.25 0.74 17.87
C ALA A 37 10.06 0.19 16.69
N LEU A 38 11.14 0.87 16.31
CA LEU A 38 12.04 0.39 15.26
C LEU A 38 12.71 -0.93 15.61
N ASP A 39 13.13 -1.12 16.84
CA ASP A 39 13.71 -2.39 17.32
C ASP A 39 12.68 -3.53 17.26
N SER A 40 11.45 -3.27 17.67
CA SER A 40 10.34 -4.23 17.59
C SER A 40 10.03 -4.61 16.15
N ILE A 41 9.99 -3.62 15.25
CA ILE A 41 9.77 -3.85 13.81
C ILE A 41 10.92 -4.69 13.22
N ALA A 42 12.18 -4.37 13.56
CA ALA A 42 13.35 -5.13 13.09
C ALA A 42 13.32 -6.60 13.53
N LYS A 43 12.95 -6.86 14.78
CA LYS A 43 12.81 -8.23 15.30
C LYS A 43 11.67 -8.99 14.61
N ALA A 44 10.53 -8.36 14.41
CA ALA A 44 9.41 -8.93 13.68
C ALA A 44 9.78 -9.24 12.23
N TYR A 45 10.44 -8.30 11.57
CA TYR A 45 10.92 -8.43 10.19
C TYR A 45 11.82 -9.65 10.00
N GLN A 46 12.77 -9.87 10.92
CA GLN A 46 13.69 -11.00 10.86
C GLN A 46 13.02 -12.35 11.15
N LYS A 47 12.06 -12.38 12.08
CA LYS A 47 11.45 -13.64 12.53
C LYS A 47 10.25 -14.08 11.71
N ARG A 48 9.38 -13.14 11.34
CA ARG A 48 8.07 -13.42 10.77
C ARG A 48 7.83 -12.72 9.43
N GLY A 49 8.61 -11.69 9.15
CA GLY A 49 8.29 -10.71 8.13
C GLY A 49 7.29 -9.65 8.63
N ILE A 50 7.19 -8.56 7.92
CA ILE A 50 6.25 -7.48 8.23
C ILE A 50 5.40 -7.12 7.01
N ILE A 51 4.19 -6.62 7.27
CA ILE A 51 3.32 -5.97 6.28
C ILE A 51 3.15 -4.51 6.69
N ILE A 52 3.60 -3.58 5.87
CA ILE A 52 3.42 -2.15 6.10
C ILE A 52 2.03 -1.75 5.58
N MET A 53 1.21 -1.23 6.47
CA MET A 53 -0.16 -0.81 6.19
C MET A 53 -0.41 0.55 6.83
N THR A 54 0.00 1.61 6.14
CA THR A 54 -0.13 3.01 6.58
C THR A 54 -1.33 3.67 5.92
N ASP A 55 -1.77 4.80 6.49
CA ASP A 55 -2.89 5.58 5.96
C ASP A 55 -2.65 6.02 4.51
N PRO A 56 -3.68 6.08 3.67
CA PRO A 56 -3.56 6.50 2.27
C PRO A 56 -3.50 8.03 2.13
N ASP A 57 -2.57 8.65 2.86
CA ASP A 57 -2.28 10.07 2.84
C ASP A 57 -0.77 10.35 2.73
N SER A 58 -0.38 11.63 2.71
CA SER A 58 1.02 12.02 2.56
C SER A 58 1.88 11.65 3.78
N ALA A 59 1.32 11.66 4.97
CA ALA A 59 2.01 11.27 6.20
C ALA A 59 2.29 9.77 6.21
N GLY A 60 1.28 8.95 5.90
CA GLY A 60 1.40 7.50 5.79
C GLY A 60 2.40 7.09 4.72
N GLU A 61 2.43 7.78 3.59
CA GLU A 61 3.41 7.52 2.52
C GLU A 61 4.85 7.85 2.94
N ARG A 62 5.06 8.87 3.75
CA ARG A 62 6.38 9.19 4.30
C ARG A 62 6.88 8.10 5.25
N ILE A 63 6.02 7.59 6.12
CA ILE A 63 6.32 6.46 7.02
C ILE A 63 6.65 5.22 6.20
N ARG A 64 5.83 4.90 5.20
CA ARG A 64 6.05 3.76 4.31
C ARG A 64 7.41 3.84 3.62
N ARG A 65 7.78 4.98 3.04
CA ARG A 65 9.09 5.16 2.40
C ARG A 65 10.26 4.99 3.37
N PHE A 66 10.14 5.53 4.57
CA PHE A 66 11.17 5.39 5.60
C PHE A 66 11.37 3.92 5.98
N LEU A 67 10.28 3.19 6.22
CA LEU A 67 10.32 1.78 6.58
C LEU A 67 10.82 0.90 5.43
N THR A 68 10.43 1.20 4.20
CA THR A 68 10.86 0.45 3.00
C THR A 68 12.38 0.52 2.80
N LYS A 69 12.99 1.68 3.02
CA LYS A 69 14.45 1.83 2.95
C LYS A 69 15.18 0.98 3.99
N ARG A 70 14.58 0.81 5.14
CA ARG A 70 15.17 0.08 6.28
C ARG A 70 14.86 -1.42 6.24
N PHE A 71 13.72 -1.77 5.70
CA PHE A 71 13.20 -3.14 5.60
C PHE A 71 12.77 -3.45 4.16
N PRO A 72 13.73 -3.68 3.25
CA PRO A 72 13.45 -3.74 1.81
C PRO A 72 12.59 -4.95 1.39
N GLU A 73 12.57 -6.03 2.15
CA GLU A 73 11.73 -7.21 1.88
C GLU A 73 10.37 -7.15 2.59
N ALA A 74 10.02 -6.01 3.22
CA ALA A 74 8.70 -5.81 3.79
C ALA A 74 7.63 -5.94 2.71
N LYS A 75 6.53 -6.57 3.08
CA LYS A 75 5.31 -6.59 2.25
C LYS A 75 4.52 -5.31 2.44
N HIS A 76 3.70 -4.98 1.46
CA HIS A 76 2.89 -3.76 1.46
C HIS A 76 1.43 -4.07 1.20
N ALA A 77 0.57 -3.60 2.10
CA ALA A 77 -0.87 -3.54 1.91
C ALA A 77 -1.30 -2.08 1.69
N PHE A 78 -2.20 -1.87 0.75
CA PHE A 78 -2.72 -0.55 0.40
C PHE A 78 -4.24 -0.57 0.47
N ILE A 79 -4.81 0.30 1.31
CA ILE A 79 -6.25 0.57 1.31
C ILE A 79 -6.51 1.74 0.37
N PRO A 80 -7.47 1.62 -0.57
CA PRO A 80 -7.90 2.75 -1.38
C PRO A 80 -8.38 3.90 -0.49
N LYS A 81 -8.05 5.15 -0.86
CA LYS A 81 -8.43 6.33 -0.09
C LYS A 81 -9.94 6.43 0.14
N GLU A 82 -10.74 6.06 -0.86
CA GLU A 82 -12.20 6.03 -0.76
C GLU A 82 -12.71 5.08 0.33
N ASP A 83 -12.04 3.93 0.52
CA ASP A 83 -12.39 2.93 1.53
C ASP A 83 -11.89 3.30 2.95
N ALA A 84 -10.98 4.26 3.05
CA ALA A 84 -10.38 4.74 4.29
C ALA A 84 -10.79 6.18 4.66
N THR A 85 -11.87 6.69 4.07
CA THR A 85 -12.36 8.06 4.30
C THR A 85 -13.75 8.03 4.90
N ALA A 86 -13.91 8.64 6.09
CA ALA A 86 -15.19 8.88 6.71
C ALA A 86 -15.13 10.17 7.54
N ASN A 87 -16.25 10.92 7.63
CA ASN A 87 -16.37 12.11 8.47
C ASN A 87 -15.25 13.17 8.24
N ASN A 88 -14.82 13.37 7.00
CA ASN A 88 -13.68 14.22 6.63
C ASN A 88 -12.32 13.78 7.22
N ASP A 89 -12.20 12.54 7.64
CA ASP A 89 -10.97 11.95 8.15
C ASP A 89 -10.53 10.79 7.26
N ILE A 90 -9.20 10.58 7.16
CA ILE A 90 -8.58 9.55 6.35
C ILE A 90 -7.68 8.72 7.24
N GLY A 91 -7.97 7.42 7.32
CA GLY A 91 -7.16 6.49 8.10
C GLY A 91 -7.65 5.05 7.98
N ILE A 92 -6.80 4.12 8.33
CA ILE A 92 -7.11 2.69 8.39
C ILE A 92 -8.32 2.43 9.33
N GLU A 93 -8.42 3.21 10.41
CA GLU A 93 -9.52 3.12 11.38
C GLU A 93 -10.90 3.41 10.76
N GLN A 94 -10.95 4.10 9.63
CA GLN A 94 -12.20 4.38 8.90
C GLN A 94 -12.59 3.25 7.94
N ALA A 95 -11.68 2.31 7.68
CA ALA A 95 -11.92 1.23 6.73
C ALA A 95 -12.82 0.13 7.29
N SER A 96 -13.68 -0.42 6.44
CA SER A 96 -14.47 -1.59 6.79
C SER A 96 -13.59 -2.84 6.96
N PRO A 97 -14.02 -3.82 7.76
CA PRO A 97 -13.31 -5.10 7.86
C PRO A 97 -13.09 -5.78 6.51
N GLU A 98 -14.03 -5.63 5.58
CA GLU A 98 -13.93 -6.19 4.23
C GLU A 98 -12.87 -5.48 3.39
N ALA A 99 -12.79 -4.15 3.46
CA ALA A 99 -11.74 -3.37 2.79
C ALA A 99 -10.34 -3.76 3.29
N ILE A 100 -10.18 -3.95 4.61
CA ILE A 100 -8.93 -4.41 5.21
C ILE A 100 -8.57 -5.82 4.71
N ARG A 101 -9.51 -6.76 4.72
CA ARG A 101 -9.27 -8.12 4.19
C ARG A 101 -8.91 -8.10 2.72
N THR A 102 -9.58 -7.30 1.92
CA THR A 102 -9.27 -7.14 0.48
C THR A 102 -7.87 -6.58 0.26
N ALA A 103 -7.47 -5.58 1.02
CA ALA A 103 -6.11 -5.02 0.94
C ALA A 103 -5.04 -6.05 1.33
N LEU A 104 -5.28 -6.82 2.39
CA LEU A 104 -4.36 -7.87 2.83
C LEU A 104 -4.29 -9.06 1.85
N ALA A 105 -5.37 -9.37 1.12
CA ALA A 105 -5.37 -10.37 0.07
C ALA A 105 -4.54 -9.97 -1.15
N LYS A 106 -4.33 -8.66 -1.36
CA LYS A 106 -3.55 -8.09 -2.48
C LYS A 106 -2.14 -7.63 -2.08
N VAL A 107 -1.62 -8.13 -0.96
CA VAL A 107 -0.29 -7.77 -0.46
C VAL A 107 0.78 -7.95 -1.53
N ARG A 108 1.64 -6.94 -1.67
CA ARG A 108 2.76 -6.92 -2.61
C ARG A 108 4.10 -6.91 -1.86
N THR A 109 5.08 -7.57 -2.45
CA THR A 109 6.49 -7.47 -2.04
C THR A 109 7.22 -6.64 -3.08
N MET A 110 8.12 -5.76 -2.64
CA MET A 110 8.99 -5.03 -3.55
C MET A 110 10.03 -6.00 -4.13
N ASP A 111 10.16 -6.04 -5.45
CA ASP A 111 11.18 -6.85 -6.09
C ASP A 111 12.58 -6.31 -5.77
N TRP A 112 13.51 -7.20 -5.50
CA TRP A 112 14.91 -6.89 -5.25
C TRP A 112 15.54 -6.14 -6.44
N GLU A 113 15.28 -6.63 -7.65
CA GLU A 113 15.65 -5.96 -8.88
C GLU A 113 14.40 -5.38 -9.54
N PRO A 114 14.26 -4.04 -9.56
CA PRO A 114 13.13 -3.42 -10.24
C PRO A 114 13.19 -3.73 -11.72
N THR A 115 12.06 -4.08 -12.30
CA THR A 115 11.94 -4.25 -13.74
C THR A 115 11.90 -2.89 -14.44
N SER A 116 12.16 -2.85 -15.74
CA SER A 116 11.88 -1.71 -16.62
C SER A 116 10.78 -2.04 -17.64
N ASN A 117 9.86 -2.92 -17.26
CA ASN A 117 8.80 -3.37 -18.13
C ASN A 117 7.80 -2.28 -18.49
N PHE A 118 7.64 -1.26 -17.63
CA PHE A 118 6.73 -0.15 -17.82
C PHE A 118 7.50 1.15 -17.98
N THR A 119 6.98 2.02 -18.84
CA THR A 119 7.53 3.34 -19.16
C THR A 119 6.46 4.42 -18.99
N GLY A 120 6.86 5.70 -19.02
CA GLY A 120 5.93 6.81 -19.03
C GLY A 120 4.97 6.78 -20.23
N ALA A 121 5.38 6.23 -21.36
CA ALA A 121 4.53 6.06 -22.53
C ALA A 121 3.39 5.05 -22.28
N ASP A 122 3.61 4.04 -21.46
CA ASP A 122 2.55 3.10 -21.07
C ASP A 122 1.47 3.78 -20.24
N LEU A 123 1.87 4.67 -19.30
CA LEU A 123 0.94 5.45 -18.49
C LEU A 123 0.12 6.40 -19.36
N LEU A 124 0.75 7.04 -20.34
CA LEU A 124 0.09 7.96 -21.25
C LEU A 124 -0.94 7.23 -22.12
N ARG A 125 -0.57 6.09 -22.71
CA ARG A 125 -1.48 5.25 -23.52
C ARG A 125 -2.67 4.72 -22.74
N ALA A 126 -2.48 4.37 -21.48
CA ALA A 126 -3.54 3.93 -20.59
C ALA A 126 -4.41 5.08 -20.04
N GLY A 127 -4.09 6.35 -20.38
CA GLY A 127 -4.82 7.53 -19.90
C GLY A 127 -4.67 7.79 -18.40
N ILE A 128 -3.64 7.26 -17.78
CA ILE A 128 -3.32 7.42 -16.35
C ILE A 128 -2.19 8.42 -16.11
N SER A 129 -1.83 9.18 -17.14
CA SER A 129 -0.91 10.31 -17.12
C SER A 129 -1.32 11.32 -18.18
N GLY A 130 -1.03 12.60 -17.99
CA GLY A 130 -1.20 13.65 -18.99
C GLY A 130 -2.65 14.12 -19.25
N SER A 131 -3.62 13.76 -18.43
CA SER A 131 -5.00 14.19 -18.54
C SER A 131 -5.59 14.60 -17.20
N PRO A 132 -6.66 15.46 -17.17
CA PRO A 132 -7.34 15.81 -15.93
C PRO A 132 -7.90 14.60 -15.16
N ALA A 133 -8.37 13.57 -15.87
CA ALA A 133 -8.92 12.35 -15.28
C ALA A 133 -7.85 11.34 -14.84
N ALA A 134 -6.57 11.58 -15.15
CA ALA A 134 -5.49 10.61 -14.90
C ALA A 134 -5.32 10.26 -13.41
N SER A 135 -5.53 11.24 -12.52
CA SER A 135 -5.42 11.02 -11.07
C SER A 135 -6.46 10.03 -10.55
N GLU A 136 -7.71 10.19 -10.95
CA GLU A 136 -8.81 9.29 -10.59
C GLU A 136 -8.60 7.90 -11.17
N LYS A 137 -8.20 7.82 -12.44
CA LYS A 137 -7.88 6.53 -13.09
C LYS A 137 -6.74 5.80 -12.38
N ARG A 138 -5.68 6.52 -11.93
CA ARG A 138 -4.60 5.91 -11.14
C ARG A 138 -5.09 5.39 -9.79
N ALA A 139 -6.00 6.11 -9.12
CA ALA A 139 -6.58 5.65 -7.87
C ALA A 139 -7.32 4.31 -8.05
N LYS A 140 -8.18 4.23 -9.06
CA LYS A 140 -8.93 3.01 -9.40
C LYS A 140 -8.00 1.86 -9.80
N LEU A 141 -7.06 2.14 -10.70
CA LEU A 141 -6.10 1.13 -11.18
C LEU A 141 -5.18 0.64 -10.04
N GLY A 142 -4.74 1.54 -9.18
CA GLY A 142 -3.94 1.20 -8.00
C GLY A 142 -4.68 0.31 -7.01
N ALA A 143 -5.99 0.51 -6.84
CA ALA A 143 -6.85 -0.35 -6.03
C ALA A 143 -6.98 -1.75 -6.64
N VAL A 144 -7.23 -1.85 -7.95
CA VAL A 144 -7.33 -3.13 -8.66
C VAL A 144 -6.01 -3.91 -8.57
N LEU A 145 -4.89 -3.25 -8.81
CA LEU A 145 -3.55 -3.88 -8.80
C LEU A 145 -2.99 -4.10 -7.39
N GLY A 146 -3.61 -3.54 -6.34
CA GLY A 146 -3.10 -3.66 -4.97
C GLY A 146 -1.80 -2.89 -4.73
N ILE A 147 -1.55 -1.79 -5.45
CA ILE A 147 -0.37 -0.92 -5.29
C ILE A 147 -0.72 0.48 -4.78
N GLY A 148 -1.99 0.75 -4.51
CA GLY A 148 -2.49 1.99 -3.94
C GLY A 148 -2.43 3.20 -4.90
N TYR A 149 -2.93 4.34 -4.42
CA TYR A 149 -2.84 5.61 -5.14
C TYR A 149 -1.42 6.18 -5.09
N ALA A 150 -1.01 6.77 -6.20
CA ALA A 150 0.24 7.52 -6.29
C ALA A 150 0.19 8.55 -7.43
N ASN A 151 1.09 9.55 -7.39
CA ASN A 151 1.33 10.38 -8.57
C ASN A 151 1.96 9.54 -9.70
N ALA A 152 1.98 10.05 -10.92
CA ALA A 152 2.42 9.31 -12.09
C ALA A 152 3.84 8.72 -11.95
N LYS A 153 4.79 9.47 -11.40
CA LYS A 153 6.17 9.02 -11.17
C LYS A 153 6.23 7.84 -10.18
N THR A 154 5.59 7.99 -9.04
CA THR A 154 5.54 6.93 -8.02
C THR A 154 4.75 5.72 -8.50
N PHE A 155 3.67 5.93 -9.26
CA PHE A 155 2.88 4.84 -9.83
C PHE A 155 3.71 4.00 -10.81
N LEU A 156 4.49 4.65 -11.68
CA LEU A 156 5.42 3.97 -12.58
C LEU A 156 6.47 3.16 -11.81
N GLN A 157 7.03 3.72 -10.75
CA GLN A 157 7.96 3.00 -9.88
C GLN A 157 7.30 1.76 -9.27
N ARG A 158 6.07 1.88 -8.76
CA ARG A 158 5.33 0.75 -8.17
C ARG A 158 5.03 -0.35 -9.20
N LEU A 159 4.65 -0.01 -10.42
CA LEU A 159 4.47 -0.98 -11.50
C LEU A 159 5.73 -1.82 -11.73
N ASN A 160 6.90 -1.18 -11.70
CA ASN A 160 8.18 -1.84 -11.94
C ASN A 160 8.77 -2.55 -10.72
N HIS A 161 8.36 -2.17 -9.49
CA HIS A 161 8.95 -2.68 -8.25
C HIS A 161 8.09 -3.74 -7.55
N TYR A 162 6.79 -3.80 -7.81
CA TYR A 162 5.88 -4.72 -7.10
C TYR A 162 5.46 -5.94 -7.92
N GLY A 163 6.25 -6.32 -8.91
CA GLY A 163 6.02 -7.54 -9.68
C GLY A 163 4.76 -7.52 -10.53
N ILE A 164 4.30 -6.34 -10.97
CA ILE A 164 3.16 -6.24 -11.87
C ILE A 164 3.56 -6.75 -13.26
N THR A 165 2.81 -7.73 -13.77
CA THR A 165 3.02 -8.21 -15.13
C THR A 165 2.31 -7.33 -16.15
N ARG A 166 2.77 -7.37 -17.40
CA ARG A 166 2.06 -6.72 -18.52
C ARG A 166 0.62 -7.18 -18.65
N GLN A 167 0.38 -8.47 -18.45
CA GLN A 167 -0.95 -9.06 -18.53
C GLN A 167 -1.87 -8.55 -17.44
N GLU A 168 -1.42 -8.52 -16.16
CA GLU A 168 -2.19 -7.94 -15.05
C GLU A 168 -2.55 -6.49 -15.33
N PHE A 169 -1.60 -5.69 -15.79
CA PHE A 169 -1.82 -4.28 -16.11
C PHE A 169 -2.87 -4.11 -17.20
N GLN A 170 -2.77 -4.85 -18.32
CA GLN A 170 -3.72 -4.78 -19.42
C GLN A 170 -5.12 -5.20 -19.00
N GLN A 171 -5.25 -6.26 -18.21
CA GLN A 171 -6.53 -6.72 -17.67
C GLN A 171 -7.16 -5.66 -16.76
N ALA A 172 -6.36 -5.09 -15.86
CA ALA A 172 -6.84 -4.05 -14.93
C ALA A 172 -7.28 -2.77 -15.67
N VAL A 173 -6.55 -2.35 -16.71
CA VAL A 173 -6.95 -1.21 -17.55
C VAL A 173 -8.27 -1.50 -18.29
N ALA A 174 -8.43 -2.70 -18.86
CA ALA A 174 -9.64 -3.10 -19.54
C ALA A 174 -10.87 -3.17 -18.62
N GLU A 175 -10.68 -3.49 -17.34
CA GLU A 175 -11.75 -3.46 -16.34
C GLU A 175 -12.24 -2.05 -16.04
N LEU A 176 -11.37 -1.04 -16.10
CA LEU A 176 -11.74 0.36 -15.87
C LEU A 176 -12.50 1.00 -17.03
N GLU A 177 -12.43 0.41 -18.22
CA GLU A 177 -13.08 0.92 -19.44
C GLU A 177 -14.50 0.34 -19.66
N LYS A 178 -14.92 -0.58 -18.78
CA LYS A 178 -16.28 -1.17 -18.79
C LYS A 178 -17.27 -0.34 -17.96
#